data_66803eaff46819e8d28e32f3b70b0eda
#
_entry.id   66803eaff46819e8d28e32f3b70b0eda
#
_cell.length_a   1.000
_cell.length_b   1.000
_cell.length_c   1.000
_cell.angle_alpha   90.00
_cell.angle_beta   90.00
_cell.angle_gamma   90.00
#
_symmetry.space_group_name_H-M   'P 1'
#
loop_
_entity.id
_entity.type
_entity.pdbx_description
1 polymer ?
#
loop_
_entity_poly.entity_id
_entity_poly.type
_entity_poly.pdbx_seq_one_letter_code
_entity_poly.pdbx_strand_id
1 'polypeptide(L)'
;SLQEGRVDDFRSMVAQFQATSMRVKYAQIPIVAAVRGLALGGGCEFQMHSARTVFALESYIGLFEAGVGLLPAGGGLKEIATRVGLQGGDVFAGLKPYFETIAMGKVSASAVQAKEMQLARESDVVVFNSFELLHVAKAQARAMAESAYRPPMPAKNIPVAGSIGIATFKM
;
A
#
# COMPACT_ATOMS: atom_id res chain seq x y z
N SER A 1 -20.67 -4.29 -13.21
CA SER A 1 -20.21 -5.48 -13.99
C SER A 1 -20.53 -6.79 -13.29
N LEU A 2 -20.31 -6.92 -11.96
CA LEU A 2 -20.70 -8.13 -11.21
C LEU A 2 -22.22 -8.36 -11.21
N GLN A 3 -23.02 -7.32 -11.08
CA GLN A 3 -24.49 -7.39 -11.16
C GLN A 3 -24.99 -7.82 -12.54
N GLU A 4 -24.23 -7.59 -13.58
CA GLU A 4 -24.53 -7.97 -14.96
C GLU A 4 -23.90 -9.31 -15.36
N GLY A 5 -23.27 -10.04 -14.42
CA GLY A 5 -22.62 -11.31 -14.68
C GLY A 5 -21.29 -11.23 -15.45
N ARG A 6 -20.74 -10.03 -15.65
CA ARG A 6 -19.47 -9.80 -16.37
C ARG A 6 -18.25 -10.05 -15.47
N VAL A 7 -18.13 -11.26 -14.98
CA VAL A 7 -17.05 -11.66 -14.06
C VAL A 7 -15.68 -11.59 -14.73
N ASP A 8 -15.60 -11.91 -16.02
CA ASP A 8 -14.32 -11.90 -16.76
C ASP A 8 -13.82 -10.48 -17.00
N ASP A 9 -14.70 -9.51 -17.24
CA ASP A 9 -14.33 -8.10 -17.34
C ASP A 9 -13.77 -7.59 -16.01
N PHE A 10 -14.42 -7.95 -14.90
CA PHE A 10 -13.95 -7.61 -13.57
C PHE A 10 -12.59 -8.24 -13.26
N ARG A 11 -12.41 -9.53 -13.59
CA ARG A 11 -11.12 -10.23 -13.44
C ARG A 11 -10.02 -9.55 -14.24
N SER A 12 -10.30 -9.18 -15.48
CA SER A 12 -9.36 -8.48 -16.35
C SER A 12 -8.97 -7.11 -15.79
N MET A 13 -9.93 -6.35 -15.29
CA MET A 13 -9.69 -5.05 -14.64
C MET A 13 -8.80 -5.18 -13.41
N VAL A 14 -9.06 -6.14 -12.54
CA VAL A 14 -8.23 -6.39 -11.35
C VAL A 14 -6.82 -6.80 -11.74
N ALA A 15 -6.68 -7.70 -12.72
CA ALA A 15 -5.36 -8.11 -13.22
C ALA A 15 -4.56 -6.94 -13.80
N GLN A 16 -5.20 -6.06 -14.58
CA GLN A 16 -4.58 -4.85 -15.10
C GLN A 16 -4.14 -3.91 -13.99
N PHE A 17 -4.97 -3.73 -12.96
CA PHE A 17 -4.62 -2.91 -11.81
C PHE A 17 -3.41 -3.45 -11.06
N GLN A 18 -3.38 -4.76 -10.79
CA GLN A 18 -2.22 -5.44 -10.18
C GLN A 18 -0.95 -5.29 -11.03
N ALA A 19 -1.05 -5.50 -12.35
CA ALA A 19 0.07 -5.32 -13.27
C ALA A 19 0.60 -3.88 -13.24
N THR A 20 -0.28 -2.89 -13.17
CA THR A 20 0.09 -1.48 -13.05
C THR A 20 0.81 -1.20 -11.73
N SER A 21 0.31 -1.72 -10.61
CA SER A 21 0.98 -1.61 -9.30
C SER A 21 2.39 -2.21 -9.33
N MET A 22 2.56 -3.36 -10.00
CA MET A 22 3.89 -3.97 -10.16
C MET A 22 4.81 -3.14 -11.06
N ARG A 23 4.29 -2.54 -12.14
CA ARG A 23 5.08 -1.63 -12.99
C ARG A 23 5.54 -0.39 -12.21
N VAL A 24 4.71 0.16 -11.34
CA VAL A 24 5.10 1.26 -10.45
C VAL A 24 6.23 0.81 -9.51
N LYS A 25 6.07 -0.33 -8.85
CA LYS A 25 7.04 -0.83 -7.86
C LYS A 25 8.41 -1.12 -8.44
N TYR A 26 8.45 -1.72 -9.63
CA TYR A 26 9.68 -2.18 -10.27
C TYR A 26 10.14 -1.27 -11.42
N ALA A 27 9.63 -0.04 -11.47
CA ALA A 27 10.07 0.94 -12.47
C ALA A 27 11.55 1.27 -12.30
N GLN A 28 12.27 1.36 -13.42
CA GLN A 28 13.70 1.70 -13.45
C GLN A 28 13.97 3.18 -13.09
N ILE A 29 12.92 3.98 -13.06
CA ILE A 29 12.93 5.37 -12.60
C ILE A 29 12.15 5.49 -11.30
N PRO A 30 12.52 6.39 -10.37
CA PRO A 30 11.78 6.55 -9.12
C PRO A 30 10.40 7.15 -9.37
N ILE A 31 9.36 6.43 -8.99
CA ILE A 31 7.99 6.93 -9.01
C ILE A 31 7.64 7.37 -7.60
N VAL A 32 7.39 8.66 -7.42
CA VAL A 32 7.04 9.26 -6.13
C VAL A 32 5.56 9.64 -6.13
N ALA A 33 4.79 9.08 -5.21
CA ALA A 33 3.40 9.46 -5.02
C ALA A 33 3.30 10.76 -4.23
N ALA A 34 2.45 11.67 -4.67
CA ALA A 34 2.07 12.88 -3.94
C ALA A 34 0.63 12.74 -3.48
N VAL A 35 0.41 12.58 -2.18
CA VAL A 35 -0.90 12.22 -1.60
C VAL A 35 -1.47 13.38 -0.80
N ARG A 36 -2.73 13.72 -1.05
CA ARG A 36 -3.51 14.72 -0.31
C ARG A 36 -4.95 14.29 -0.20
N GLY A 37 -5.57 14.49 0.97
CA GLY A 37 -6.95 14.10 1.22
C GLY A 37 -7.12 12.59 1.28
N LEU A 38 -8.16 12.06 0.66
CA LEU A 38 -8.51 10.64 0.72
C LEU A 38 -7.67 9.82 -0.27
N ALA A 39 -6.87 8.89 0.25
CA ALA A 39 -6.20 7.85 -0.55
C ALA A 39 -6.61 6.48 -0.01
N LEU A 40 -7.81 6.07 -0.35
CA LEU A 40 -8.46 4.84 0.13
C LEU A 40 -8.38 3.74 -0.93
N GLY A 41 -8.41 2.49 -0.48
CA GLY A 41 -8.43 1.34 -1.38
C GLY A 41 -7.31 1.39 -2.40
N GLY A 42 -7.64 1.40 -3.68
CA GLY A 42 -6.67 1.48 -4.78
C GLY A 42 -5.72 2.67 -4.68
N GLY A 43 -6.15 3.82 -4.16
CA GLY A 43 -5.28 4.98 -3.91
C GLY A 43 -4.22 4.67 -2.83
N CYS A 44 -4.61 3.98 -1.77
CA CYS A 44 -3.68 3.46 -0.76
C CYS A 44 -2.73 2.43 -1.39
N GLU A 45 -3.23 1.51 -2.21
CA GLU A 45 -2.40 0.49 -2.86
C GLU A 45 -1.36 1.11 -3.81
N PHE A 46 -1.71 2.13 -4.59
CA PHE A 46 -0.75 2.84 -5.45
C PHE A 46 0.40 3.47 -4.66
N GLN A 47 0.09 4.19 -3.58
CA GLN A 47 1.15 4.80 -2.77
C GLN A 47 2.05 3.73 -2.13
N MET A 48 1.49 2.59 -1.71
CA MET A 48 2.27 1.48 -1.14
C MET A 48 3.30 0.90 -2.12
N HIS A 49 3.03 0.97 -3.43
CA HIS A 49 3.91 0.47 -4.48
C HIS A 49 4.88 1.53 -5.02
N SER A 50 4.70 2.80 -4.68
CA SER A 50 5.62 3.87 -5.11
C SER A 50 6.99 3.74 -4.45
N ALA A 51 8.05 4.23 -5.10
CA ALA A 51 9.40 4.24 -4.56
C ALA A 51 9.48 5.07 -3.26
N ARG A 52 8.72 6.16 -3.20
CA ARG A 52 8.50 7.00 -2.02
C ARG A 52 7.14 7.68 -2.13
N THR A 53 6.57 8.03 -0.98
CA THR A 53 5.38 8.86 -0.92
C THR A 53 5.68 10.15 -0.18
N VAL A 54 5.13 11.25 -0.68
CA VAL A 54 5.04 12.52 0.03
C VAL A 54 3.57 12.76 0.34
N PHE A 55 3.26 12.89 1.61
CA PHE A 55 1.90 13.11 2.09
C PHE A 55 1.73 14.56 2.56
N ALA A 56 0.64 15.19 2.23
CA ALA A 56 0.15 16.29 3.04
C ALA A 56 -0.29 15.76 4.41
N LEU A 57 -0.09 16.52 5.48
CA LEU A 57 -0.44 16.10 6.84
C LEU A 57 -1.89 15.60 6.92
N GLU A 58 -2.81 16.33 6.29
CA GLU A 58 -4.24 15.99 6.20
C GLU A 58 -4.49 14.99 5.06
N SER A 59 -3.90 13.81 5.18
CA SER A 59 -4.13 12.68 4.27
C SER A 59 -4.73 11.52 5.05
N TYR A 60 -5.79 10.94 4.51
CA TYR A 60 -6.58 9.87 5.10
C TYR A 60 -6.32 8.59 4.29
N ILE A 61 -5.63 7.65 4.90
CA ILE A 61 -5.05 6.48 4.21
C ILE A 61 -5.68 5.21 4.78
N GLY A 62 -6.13 4.31 3.92
CA GLY A 62 -6.70 3.05 4.37
C GLY A 62 -7.03 2.08 3.25
N LEU A 63 -6.98 0.79 3.58
CA LEU A 63 -7.53 -0.29 2.76
C LEU A 63 -8.98 -0.51 3.22
N PHE A 64 -9.89 0.30 2.68
CA PHE A 64 -11.27 0.40 3.15
C PHE A 64 -12.24 -0.56 2.45
N GLU A 65 -11.75 -1.43 1.59
CA GLU A 65 -12.56 -2.30 0.74
C GLU A 65 -13.56 -3.17 1.54
N ALA A 66 -13.18 -3.64 2.73
CA ALA A 66 -14.07 -4.40 3.60
C ALA A 66 -15.32 -3.60 4.01
N GLY A 67 -15.19 -2.27 4.17
CA GLY A 67 -16.31 -1.38 4.48
C GLY A 67 -17.37 -1.29 3.38
N VAL A 68 -17.05 -1.72 2.16
CA VAL A 68 -17.97 -1.76 1.01
C VAL A 68 -18.19 -3.19 0.48
N GLY A 69 -17.84 -4.21 1.27
CA GLY A 69 -18.06 -5.62 0.94
C GLY A 69 -17.07 -6.19 -0.09
N LEU A 70 -15.90 -5.58 -0.24
CA LEU A 70 -14.84 -6.03 -1.14
C LEU A 70 -13.57 -6.38 -0.36
N LEU A 71 -12.55 -6.87 -1.08
CA LEU A 71 -11.20 -7.09 -0.55
C LEU A 71 -10.19 -6.22 -1.31
N PRO A 72 -9.11 -5.75 -0.66
CA PRO A 72 -8.01 -5.07 -1.33
C PRO A 72 -7.39 -5.96 -2.39
N ALA A 73 -7.58 -5.63 -3.67
CA ALA A 73 -7.22 -6.51 -4.78
C ALA A 73 -6.12 -5.94 -5.69
N GLY A 74 -5.70 -4.69 -5.51
CA GLY A 74 -4.66 -4.04 -6.32
C GLY A 74 -3.22 -4.34 -5.88
N GLY A 75 -3.04 -5.18 -4.84
CA GLY A 75 -1.73 -5.61 -4.36
C GLY A 75 -1.38 -5.16 -2.93
N GLY A 76 -2.25 -4.42 -2.23
CA GLY A 76 -1.99 -3.96 -0.86
C GLY A 76 -1.78 -5.09 0.12
N LEU A 77 -2.61 -6.13 0.07
CA LEU A 77 -2.46 -7.33 0.92
C LEU A 77 -1.11 -8.02 0.68
N LYS A 78 -0.69 -8.13 -0.58
CA LYS A 78 0.61 -8.70 -0.96
C LYS A 78 1.76 -7.83 -0.42
N GLU A 79 1.65 -6.50 -0.49
CA GLU A 79 2.67 -5.60 0.06
C GLU A 79 2.81 -5.76 1.58
N ILE A 80 1.70 -5.87 2.31
CA ILE A 80 1.72 -6.10 3.75
C ILE A 80 2.37 -7.44 4.06
N ALA A 81 1.94 -8.52 3.42
CA ALA A 81 2.52 -9.84 3.62
C ALA A 81 4.04 -9.85 3.33
N THR A 82 4.46 -9.16 2.27
CA THR A 82 5.88 -9.03 1.92
C THR A 82 6.65 -8.26 3.01
N ARG A 83 6.13 -7.12 3.47
CA ARG A 83 6.78 -6.30 4.50
C ARG A 83 6.96 -7.10 5.80
N VAL A 84 5.88 -7.73 6.28
CA VAL A 84 5.91 -8.53 7.51
C VAL A 84 6.81 -9.76 7.35
N GLY A 85 6.70 -10.50 6.25
CA GLY A 85 7.51 -11.71 6.04
C GLY A 85 9.01 -11.41 5.93
N LEU A 86 9.40 -10.24 5.42
CA LEU A 86 10.82 -9.85 5.32
C LEU A 86 11.38 -9.22 6.60
N GLN A 87 10.54 -8.76 7.53
CA GLN A 87 10.99 -8.24 8.82
C GLN A 87 11.56 -9.33 9.73
N GLY A 88 11.18 -10.58 9.50
CA GLY A 88 11.52 -11.70 10.37
C GLY A 88 10.68 -11.76 11.65
N GLY A 89 10.93 -12.76 12.48
CA GLY A 89 10.16 -12.97 13.73
C GLY A 89 8.84 -13.70 13.50
N ASP A 90 7.87 -13.50 14.41
CA ASP A 90 6.55 -14.14 14.33
C ASP A 90 5.67 -13.47 13.29
N VAL A 91 5.54 -14.11 12.14
CA VAL A 91 4.75 -13.63 11.01
C VAL A 91 3.27 -13.45 11.38
N PHE A 92 2.70 -14.32 12.21
CA PHE A 92 1.31 -14.20 12.62
C PHE A 92 1.10 -12.96 13.50
N ALA A 93 1.95 -12.77 14.50
CA ALA A 93 1.91 -11.59 15.36
C ALA A 93 2.08 -10.29 14.53
N GLY A 94 2.95 -10.31 13.53
CA GLY A 94 3.16 -9.18 12.61
C GLY A 94 1.96 -8.89 11.72
N LEU A 95 1.23 -9.91 11.25
CA LEU A 95 0.06 -9.76 10.36
C LEU A 95 -1.22 -9.36 11.11
N LYS A 96 -1.36 -9.72 12.39
CA LYS A 96 -2.58 -9.51 13.16
C LYS A 96 -3.08 -8.05 13.18
N PRO A 97 -2.24 -7.03 13.48
CA PRO A 97 -2.69 -5.64 13.49
C PRO A 97 -3.20 -5.18 12.11
N TYR A 98 -2.57 -5.63 11.03
CA TYR A 98 -3.02 -5.31 9.68
C TYR A 98 -4.36 -5.98 9.35
N PHE A 99 -4.52 -7.26 9.75
CA PHE A 99 -5.79 -7.96 9.56
C PHE A 99 -6.93 -7.21 10.26
N GLU A 100 -6.75 -6.83 11.52
CA GLU A 100 -7.75 -6.06 12.28
C GLU A 100 -8.05 -4.70 11.63
N THR A 101 -7.02 -4.01 11.17
CA THR A 101 -7.16 -2.71 10.50
C THR A 101 -7.96 -2.82 9.21
N ILE A 102 -7.68 -3.82 8.39
CA ILE A 102 -8.31 -4.02 7.08
C ILE A 102 -9.72 -4.59 7.24
N ALA A 103 -9.90 -5.58 8.10
CA ALA A 103 -11.22 -6.19 8.34
C ALA A 103 -12.24 -5.19 8.89
N MET A 104 -11.79 -4.23 9.70
CA MET A 104 -12.61 -3.16 10.26
C MET A 104 -12.70 -1.93 9.33
N GLY A 105 -12.06 -1.95 8.17
CA GLY A 105 -12.04 -0.82 7.25
C GLY A 105 -11.47 0.46 7.87
N LYS A 106 -10.48 0.36 8.76
CA LYS A 106 -9.91 1.52 9.45
C LYS A 106 -9.15 2.42 8.49
N VAL A 107 -9.34 3.71 8.65
CA VAL A 107 -8.68 4.76 7.88
C VAL A 107 -7.91 5.66 8.86
N SER A 108 -6.69 6.04 8.49
CA SER A 108 -5.91 6.98 9.30
C SER A 108 -6.53 8.38 9.27
N ALA A 109 -6.46 9.10 10.38
CA ALA A 109 -6.92 10.49 10.48
C ALA A 109 -5.86 11.51 10.02
N SER A 110 -4.63 11.05 9.73
CA SER A 110 -3.54 11.89 9.22
C SER A 110 -2.44 11.03 8.58
N ALA A 111 -1.53 11.68 7.88
CA ALA A 111 -0.33 11.03 7.33
C ALA A 111 0.59 10.48 8.45
N VAL A 112 0.63 11.13 9.61
CA VAL A 112 1.41 10.65 10.76
C VAL A 112 0.80 9.36 11.29
N GLN A 113 -0.52 9.33 11.50
CA GLN A 113 -1.19 8.10 11.93
C GLN A 113 -1.09 6.98 10.89
N ALA A 114 -1.05 7.31 9.59
CA ALA A 114 -0.81 6.30 8.55
C ALA A 114 0.55 5.60 8.71
N LYS A 115 1.57 6.29 9.21
CA LYS A 115 2.87 5.67 9.58
C LYS A 115 2.73 4.77 10.80
N GLU A 116 2.06 5.23 11.86
CA GLU A 116 1.77 4.43 13.05
C GLU A 116 1.01 3.15 12.71
N MET A 117 0.05 3.23 11.78
CA MET A 117 -0.69 2.09 11.24
C MET A 117 0.13 1.27 10.23
N GLN A 118 1.36 1.67 9.94
CA GLN A 118 2.28 1.03 8.98
C GLN A 118 1.73 0.92 7.54
N LEU A 119 0.72 1.71 7.21
CA LEU A 119 0.21 1.87 5.84
C LEU A 119 1.15 2.77 5.00
N ALA A 120 1.82 3.72 5.65
CA ALA A 120 2.94 4.49 5.11
C ALA A 120 4.26 3.97 5.70
N ARG A 121 5.38 4.22 5.03
CA ARG A 121 6.72 3.84 5.47
C ARG A 121 7.34 4.97 6.31
N GLU A 122 8.25 4.63 7.20
CA GLU A 122 9.01 5.63 7.95
C GLU A 122 9.79 6.58 7.02
N SER A 123 10.30 6.06 5.90
CA SER A 123 11.02 6.84 4.90
C SER A 123 10.14 7.78 4.07
N ASP A 124 8.82 7.65 4.13
CA ASP A 124 7.89 8.54 3.44
C ASP A 124 7.87 9.91 4.12
N VAL A 125 7.66 10.96 3.34
CA VAL A 125 7.74 12.36 3.79
C VAL A 125 6.35 12.90 4.11
N VAL A 126 6.24 13.67 5.19
CA VAL A 126 5.02 14.40 5.53
C VAL A 126 5.29 15.91 5.41
N VAL A 127 4.48 16.61 4.63
CA VAL A 127 4.51 18.08 4.51
C VAL A 127 3.34 18.68 5.27
N PHE A 128 3.60 19.72 6.05
CA PHE A 128 2.56 20.43 6.82
C PHE A 128 1.79 21.43 5.95
N ASN A 129 2.50 22.06 5.00
CA ASN A 129 1.88 22.96 4.05
C ASN A 129 1.54 22.19 2.77
N SER A 130 0.27 21.94 2.52
CA SER A 130 -0.21 21.18 1.38
C SER A 130 0.13 21.82 0.01
N PHE A 131 0.41 23.11 -0.03
CA PHE A 131 0.85 23.80 -1.26
C PHE A 131 2.27 23.41 -1.68
N GLU A 132 3.09 22.93 -0.75
CA GLU A 132 4.46 22.45 -1.03
C GLU A 132 4.50 21.00 -1.52
N LEU A 133 3.38 20.27 -1.45
CA LEU A 133 3.32 18.83 -1.72
C LEU A 133 3.99 18.44 -3.04
N LEU A 134 3.61 19.07 -4.14
CA LEU A 134 4.17 18.74 -5.46
C LEU A 134 5.64 19.17 -5.60
N HIS A 135 6.00 20.29 -4.98
CA HIS A 135 7.39 20.75 -4.96
C HIS A 135 8.28 19.72 -4.27
N VAL A 136 7.90 19.29 -3.06
CA VAL A 136 8.65 18.30 -2.29
C VAL A 136 8.66 16.94 -2.98
N ALA A 137 7.54 16.50 -3.56
CA ALA A 137 7.48 15.24 -4.30
C ALA A 137 8.43 15.23 -5.52
N LYS A 138 8.47 16.32 -6.29
CA LYS A 138 9.43 16.49 -7.40
C LYS A 138 10.87 16.48 -6.90
N ALA A 139 11.17 17.18 -5.80
CA ALA A 139 12.50 17.21 -5.19
C ALA A 139 12.95 15.81 -4.76
N GLN A 140 12.05 15.03 -4.13
CA GLN A 140 12.30 13.63 -3.76
C GLN A 140 12.57 12.76 -4.99
N ALA A 141 11.76 12.85 -6.02
CA ALA A 141 11.95 12.07 -7.26
C ALA A 141 13.30 12.40 -7.92
N ARG A 142 13.64 13.68 -8.01
CA ARG A 142 14.89 14.15 -8.57
C ARG A 142 16.10 13.67 -7.75
N ALA A 143 16.06 13.85 -6.43
CA ALA A 143 17.14 13.41 -5.55
C ALA A 143 17.38 11.90 -5.65
N MET A 144 16.30 11.10 -5.73
CA MET A 144 16.42 9.65 -5.93
C MET A 144 17.05 9.32 -7.28
N ALA A 145 16.62 9.98 -8.36
CA ALA A 145 17.15 9.73 -9.71
C ALA A 145 18.64 10.10 -9.81
N GLU A 146 19.05 11.20 -9.19
CA GLU A 146 20.44 11.68 -9.17
C GLU A 146 21.36 10.88 -8.22
N SER A 147 20.77 10.06 -7.31
CA SER A 147 21.52 9.19 -6.38
C SER A 147 21.58 7.72 -6.80
N ALA A 148 21.58 7.45 -8.10
CA ALA A 148 21.66 6.10 -8.64
C ALA A 148 20.52 5.17 -8.15
N TYR A 149 19.27 5.66 -8.17
CA TYR A 149 18.12 4.87 -7.80
C TYR A 149 18.09 3.50 -8.49
N ARG A 150 17.72 2.49 -7.73
CA ARG A 150 17.44 1.15 -8.22
C ARG A 150 16.10 0.67 -7.65
N PRO A 151 15.25 0.05 -8.46
CA PRO A 151 14.02 -0.57 -7.93
C PRO A 151 14.39 -1.72 -6.99
N PRO A 152 13.48 -2.08 -6.05
CA PRO A 152 13.69 -3.23 -5.20
C PRO A 152 13.73 -4.52 -6.02
N MET A 153 14.48 -5.50 -5.56
CA MET A 153 14.42 -6.85 -6.15
C MET A 153 13.09 -7.51 -5.83
N PRO A 154 12.51 -8.28 -6.76
CA PRO A 154 11.32 -9.07 -6.47
C PRO A 154 11.54 -10.00 -5.28
N ALA A 155 10.69 -9.88 -4.26
CA ALA A 155 10.78 -10.74 -3.09
C ALA A 155 10.42 -12.18 -3.45
N LYS A 156 11.17 -13.13 -2.91
CA LYS A 156 10.98 -14.56 -3.10
C LYS A 156 10.89 -15.25 -1.74
N ASN A 157 10.21 -16.40 -1.69
CA ASN A 157 10.10 -17.23 -0.49
C ASN A 157 9.61 -16.45 0.74
N ILE A 158 8.57 -15.64 0.55
CA ILE A 158 8.00 -14.82 1.62
C ILE A 158 7.34 -15.74 2.65
N PRO A 159 7.76 -15.72 3.91
CA PRO A 159 7.10 -16.47 4.98
C PRO A 159 5.66 -15.97 5.17
N VAL A 160 4.75 -16.91 5.37
CA VAL A 160 3.32 -16.62 5.62
C VAL A 160 2.80 -17.46 6.80
N ALA A 161 1.76 -17.00 7.46
CA ALA A 161 1.20 -17.68 8.65
C ALA A 161 0.53 -19.04 8.33
N GLY A 162 0.22 -19.31 7.07
CA GLY A 162 -0.32 -20.60 6.61
C GLY A 162 -1.65 -20.97 7.26
N SER A 163 -1.89 -22.29 7.39
CA SER A 163 -3.14 -22.85 7.93
C SER A 163 -3.39 -22.48 9.41
N ILE A 164 -2.34 -22.32 10.20
CA ILE A 164 -2.44 -21.91 11.60
C ILE A 164 -3.02 -20.50 11.71
N GLY A 165 -2.49 -19.56 10.92
CA GLY A 165 -3.01 -18.20 10.88
C GLY A 165 -4.48 -18.16 10.43
N ILE A 166 -4.85 -18.93 9.40
CA ILE A 166 -6.23 -19.02 8.92
C ILE A 166 -7.16 -19.55 10.01
N ALA A 167 -6.75 -20.60 10.74
CA ALA A 167 -7.55 -21.17 11.80
C ALA A 167 -7.80 -20.17 12.95
N THR A 168 -6.76 -19.42 13.32
CA THR A 168 -6.85 -18.45 14.42
C THR A 168 -7.75 -17.25 14.06
N PHE A 169 -7.74 -16.79 12.80
CA PHE A 169 -8.63 -15.70 12.36
C PHE A 169 -10.09 -16.14 12.14
N LYS A 170 -10.37 -17.44 12.13
CA LYS A 170 -11.75 -17.98 12.04
C LYS A 170 -12.42 -18.17 13.39
N MET A 171 -11.68 -18.08 14.49
CA MET A 171 -12.20 -18.14 15.87
C MET A 171 -12.68 -16.77 16.33
#